data_c0f7d992fd2dfe3a1996e7acf4d465e9
#
_entry.id   c0f7d992fd2dfe3a1996e7acf4d465e9
#
_cell.length_a   1.000
_cell.length_b   1.000
_cell.length_c   1.000
_cell.angle_alpha   90.00
_cell.angle_beta   90.00
_cell.angle_gamma   90.00
#
_symmetry.space_group_name_H-M   'P 1'
#
loop_
_entity.id
_entity.type
_entity.pdbx_description
1 polymer ?
#
loop_
_entity_poly.entity_id
_entity_poly.type
_entity_poly.pdbx_seq_one_letter_code
_entity_poly.pdbx_strand_id
1 'polypeptide(L)'
;CTNIGEFRNGRLNGLGYIQFGHPLIHIGYFKNGWLNGSGRVLYGSLNSKSKDKNFAGFEGEFKNDRLDGYGTEFSSNESKLGKDKNGFKVPQIIYRGEWKFNYPNGKGINYYEGIMVCDGNWKNNRANGECTIQFYGKDIIKGIWRNGKLIKKISEIGNPEAYTRNLFSLI
;
A
#
# COMPACT_ATOMS: atom_id res chain seq x y z
N CYS A 1 -26.15 -0.56 0.84
CA CYS A 1 -25.18 -1.23 -0.04
C CYS A 1 -25.68 -1.14 -1.47
N THR A 2 -24.86 -0.66 -2.39
CA THR A 2 -25.15 -0.56 -3.82
C THR A 2 -24.23 -1.48 -4.58
N ASN A 3 -24.80 -2.36 -5.40
CA ASN A 3 -24.05 -3.30 -6.24
C ASN A 3 -24.41 -3.04 -7.71
N ILE A 4 -23.38 -2.87 -8.54
CA ILE A 4 -23.51 -2.61 -9.98
C ILE A 4 -22.51 -3.52 -10.70
N GLY A 5 -22.91 -4.16 -11.79
CA GLY A 5 -22.00 -4.99 -12.59
C GLY A 5 -22.65 -6.26 -13.14
N GLU A 6 -21.82 -7.25 -13.43
CA GLU A 6 -22.22 -8.54 -13.95
C GLU A 6 -22.65 -9.47 -12.82
N PHE A 7 -23.82 -10.12 -12.97
CA PHE A 7 -24.37 -11.02 -11.95
C PHE A 7 -24.53 -12.43 -12.47
N ARG A 8 -24.27 -13.39 -11.58
CA ARG A 8 -24.59 -14.80 -11.79
C ARG A 8 -25.17 -15.36 -10.49
N ASN A 9 -26.32 -16.00 -10.56
CA ASN A 9 -27.03 -16.57 -9.39
C ASN A 9 -27.20 -15.56 -8.25
N GLY A 10 -27.60 -14.31 -8.57
CA GLY A 10 -27.84 -13.23 -7.60
C GLY A 10 -26.58 -12.63 -6.94
N ARG A 11 -25.38 -13.00 -7.40
CA ARG A 11 -24.11 -12.47 -6.88
C ARG A 11 -23.28 -11.85 -7.99
N LEU A 12 -22.51 -10.80 -7.69
CA LEU A 12 -21.53 -10.22 -8.62
C LEU A 12 -20.56 -11.32 -9.08
N ASN A 13 -20.38 -11.41 -10.40
CA ASN A 13 -19.53 -12.43 -11.02
C ASN A 13 -19.05 -11.91 -12.39
N GLY A 14 -17.90 -11.29 -12.45
CA GLY A 14 -17.36 -10.51 -13.54
C GLY A 14 -17.00 -9.11 -13.08
N LEU A 15 -17.01 -8.14 -13.97
CA LEU A 15 -16.69 -6.74 -13.64
C LEU A 15 -17.82 -6.12 -12.82
N GLY A 16 -17.47 -5.44 -11.73
CA GLY A 16 -18.47 -4.86 -10.85
C GLY A 16 -17.94 -3.80 -9.88
N TYR A 17 -18.89 -3.25 -9.16
CA TYR A 17 -18.74 -2.21 -8.15
C TYR A 17 -19.63 -2.53 -6.95
N ILE A 18 -19.08 -2.45 -5.73
CA ILE A 18 -19.84 -2.54 -4.48
C ILE A 18 -19.54 -1.31 -3.64
N GLN A 19 -20.58 -0.66 -3.15
CA GLN A 19 -20.48 0.36 -2.11
C GLN A 19 -21.17 -0.15 -0.84
N PHE A 20 -20.40 -0.39 0.21
CA PHE A 20 -20.85 -0.95 1.50
C PHE A 20 -21.43 0.10 2.48
N GLY A 21 -21.91 1.23 2.02
CA GLY A 21 -22.23 2.39 2.83
C GLY A 21 -21.10 3.40 2.71
N HIS A 22 -20.94 4.27 3.69
CA HIS A 22 -19.93 5.31 3.64
C HIS A 22 -18.74 4.94 4.54
N PRO A 23 -17.52 4.91 4.04
CA PRO A 23 -16.94 5.22 2.72
C PRO A 23 -16.14 4.05 2.12
N LEU A 24 -16.69 2.84 2.10
CA LEU A 24 -15.98 1.66 1.57
C LEU A 24 -16.53 1.28 0.19
N ILE A 25 -15.65 1.24 -0.79
CA ILE A 25 -15.96 0.91 -2.19
C ILE A 25 -15.00 -0.18 -2.67
N HIS A 26 -15.57 -1.22 -3.29
CA HIS A 26 -14.82 -2.23 -4.03
C HIS A 26 -15.14 -2.11 -5.52
N ILE A 27 -14.10 -2.08 -6.37
CA ILE A 27 -14.22 -1.99 -7.84
C ILE A 27 -13.29 -3.02 -8.44
N GLY A 28 -13.74 -3.79 -9.42
CA GLY A 28 -12.89 -4.74 -10.13
C GLY A 28 -13.60 -6.01 -10.51
N TYR A 29 -12.85 -7.09 -10.60
CA TYR A 29 -13.39 -8.40 -10.95
C TYR A 29 -13.88 -9.14 -9.71
N PHE A 30 -15.12 -9.66 -9.81
CA PHE A 30 -15.78 -10.40 -8.73
C PHE A 30 -15.99 -11.87 -9.12
N LYS A 31 -15.92 -12.73 -8.12
CA LYS A 31 -16.31 -14.14 -8.22
C LYS A 31 -17.18 -14.50 -7.01
N ASN A 32 -18.43 -14.93 -7.28
CA ASN A 32 -19.40 -15.28 -6.25
C ASN A 32 -19.63 -14.18 -5.18
N GLY A 33 -19.57 -12.90 -5.59
CA GLY A 33 -19.77 -11.75 -4.70
C GLY A 33 -18.51 -11.24 -4.00
N TRP A 34 -17.35 -11.89 -4.15
CA TRP A 34 -16.08 -11.50 -3.58
C TRP A 34 -15.17 -10.87 -4.64
N LEU A 35 -14.45 -9.80 -4.31
CA LEU A 35 -13.41 -9.24 -5.19
C LEU A 35 -12.33 -10.30 -5.42
N ASN A 36 -12.09 -10.66 -6.68
CA ASN A 36 -11.23 -11.78 -7.06
C ASN A 36 -10.59 -11.54 -8.43
N GLY A 37 -9.30 -11.27 -8.47
CA GLY A 37 -8.58 -10.78 -9.63
C GLY A 37 -8.17 -9.32 -9.44
N SER A 38 -7.96 -8.59 -10.54
CA SER A 38 -7.58 -7.18 -10.49
C SER A 38 -8.71 -6.31 -9.94
N GLY A 39 -8.37 -5.43 -9.00
CA GLY A 39 -9.35 -4.57 -8.38
C GLY A 39 -8.77 -3.44 -7.55
N ARG A 40 -9.68 -2.66 -6.97
CA ARG A 40 -9.37 -1.53 -6.11
C ARG A 40 -10.35 -1.49 -4.94
N VAL A 41 -9.82 -1.30 -3.76
CA VAL A 41 -10.58 -1.03 -2.54
C VAL A 41 -10.28 0.39 -2.11
N LEU A 42 -11.31 1.21 -1.98
CA LEU A 42 -11.21 2.62 -1.58
C LEU A 42 -11.93 2.82 -0.26
N TYR A 43 -11.29 3.52 0.67
CA TYR A 43 -11.90 3.97 1.92
C TYR A 43 -11.48 5.41 2.20
N GLY A 44 -12.36 6.21 2.79
CA GLY A 44 -12.06 7.62 3.04
C GLY A 44 -13.28 8.41 3.43
N SER A 45 -13.13 9.71 3.70
CA SER A 45 -14.25 10.59 4.02
C SER A 45 -14.80 11.21 2.74
N LEU A 46 -16.04 10.88 2.39
CA LEU A 46 -16.84 11.69 1.47
C LEU A 46 -17.43 12.85 2.25
N ASN A 47 -16.59 13.65 2.92
CA ASN A 47 -17.12 14.86 3.54
C ASN A 47 -17.61 15.78 2.43
N SER A 48 -18.94 15.89 2.31
CA SER A 48 -19.64 16.61 1.24
C SER A 48 -19.30 18.11 1.17
N LYS A 49 -18.57 18.64 2.12
CA LYS A 49 -18.16 20.04 2.21
C LYS A 49 -16.75 20.32 1.68
N SER A 50 -15.92 19.30 1.49
CA SER A 50 -14.59 19.48 0.88
C SER A 50 -14.63 19.10 -0.59
N LYS A 51 -14.09 19.98 -1.45
CA LYS A 51 -13.91 19.69 -2.89
C LYS A 51 -12.86 18.57 -3.10
N ASP A 52 -12.11 18.24 -2.08
CA ASP A 52 -11.04 17.24 -2.10
C ASP A 52 -11.58 15.90 -1.61
N LYS A 53 -11.86 15.00 -2.54
CA LYS A 53 -12.25 13.61 -2.24
C LYS A 53 -10.98 12.82 -1.89
N ASN A 54 -10.71 12.68 -0.62
CA ASN A 54 -9.52 11.96 -0.14
C ASN A 54 -9.84 10.48 0.02
N PHE A 55 -9.32 9.66 -0.89
CA PHE A 55 -9.41 8.21 -0.80
C PHE A 55 -8.04 7.61 -0.47
N ALA A 56 -7.98 6.87 0.63
CA ALA A 56 -6.95 5.87 0.83
C ALA A 56 -7.41 4.54 0.23
N GLY A 57 -6.51 3.63 0.00
CA GLY A 57 -6.94 2.33 -0.47
C GLY A 57 -5.83 1.44 -0.95
N PHE A 58 -6.29 0.39 -1.60
CA PHE A 58 -5.46 -0.63 -2.21
C PHE A 58 -5.83 -0.80 -3.67
N GLU A 59 -4.84 -1.05 -4.52
CA GLU A 59 -5.01 -1.42 -5.91
C GLU A 59 -4.09 -2.60 -6.22
N GLY A 60 -4.60 -3.63 -6.86
CA GLY A 60 -3.78 -4.81 -7.18
C GLY A 60 -4.60 -6.08 -7.38
N GLU A 61 -3.99 -7.22 -7.06
CA GLU A 61 -4.57 -8.53 -7.19
C GLU A 61 -5.25 -8.96 -5.89
N PHE A 62 -6.50 -9.37 -6.01
CA PHE A 62 -7.34 -9.80 -4.89
C PHE A 62 -7.72 -11.27 -5.00
N LYS A 63 -7.85 -11.91 -3.86
CA LYS A 63 -8.42 -13.25 -3.71
C LYS A 63 -9.39 -13.24 -2.52
N ASN A 64 -10.69 -13.41 -2.82
CA ASN A 64 -11.76 -13.38 -1.82
C ASN A 64 -11.68 -12.13 -0.91
N ASP A 65 -11.72 -10.93 -1.51
CA ASP A 65 -11.62 -9.60 -0.89
C ASP A 65 -10.28 -9.28 -0.17
N ARG A 66 -9.27 -10.12 -0.30
CA ARG A 66 -7.96 -9.90 0.29
C ARG A 66 -6.93 -9.63 -0.79
N LEU A 67 -6.05 -8.67 -0.57
CA LEU A 67 -4.84 -8.53 -1.39
C LEU A 67 -4.00 -9.79 -1.29
N ASP A 68 -3.79 -10.46 -2.41
CA ASP A 68 -3.00 -11.69 -2.55
C ASP A 68 -2.40 -11.73 -3.96
N GLY A 69 -1.17 -11.32 -4.10
CA GLY A 69 -0.48 -11.07 -5.35
C GLY A 69 0.25 -9.73 -5.34
N TYR A 70 0.40 -9.06 -6.46
CA TYR A 70 1.05 -7.76 -6.53
C TYR A 70 0.06 -6.62 -6.32
N GLY A 71 0.44 -5.63 -5.51
CA GLY A 71 -0.45 -4.50 -5.23
C GLY A 71 0.24 -3.28 -4.64
N THR A 72 -0.54 -2.21 -4.55
CA THR A 72 -0.12 -0.91 -4.04
C THR A 72 -1.10 -0.44 -2.97
N GLU A 73 -0.59 -0.03 -1.82
CA GLU A 73 -1.30 0.72 -0.79
C GLU A 73 -0.99 2.20 -0.95
N PHE A 74 -2.01 3.05 -0.83
CA PHE A 74 -1.87 4.49 -0.91
C PHE A 74 -2.66 5.21 0.18
N SER A 75 -2.11 6.35 0.64
CA SER A 75 -2.71 7.18 1.70
C SER A 75 -3.62 8.25 1.15
N SER A 76 -4.70 8.54 1.88
CA SER A 76 -5.59 9.69 1.64
C SER A 76 -5.33 10.89 2.54
N ASN A 77 -4.33 10.83 3.42
CA ASN A 77 -4.10 11.94 4.34
C ASN A 77 -3.72 13.20 3.57
N GLU A 78 -4.54 14.26 3.68
CA GLU A 78 -4.33 15.54 2.97
C GLU A 78 -2.94 16.14 3.22
N SER A 79 -2.44 16.02 4.44
CA SER A 79 -1.09 16.49 4.78
C SER A 79 0.02 15.65 4.14
N LYS A 80 -0.32 14.44 3.67
CA LYS A 80 0.58 13.48 3.05
C LYS A 80 0.35 13.30 1.55
N LEU A 81 -0.51 14.11 0.92
CA LEU A 81 -0.68 14.07 -0.53
C LEU A 81 0.57 14.63 -1.21
N GLY A 82 1.14 13.84 -2.10
CA GLY A 82 2.14 14.31 -3.03
C GLY A 82 1.56 15.32 -4.04
N LYS A 83 2.42 15.96 -4.80
CA LYS A 83 2.00 16.73 -5.99
C LYS A 83 2.62 16.05 -7.21
N ASP A 84 1.84 15.92 -8.27
CA ASP A 84 2.37 15.51 -9.56
C ASP A 84 3.14 16.67 -10.23
N LYS A 85 3.70 16.43 -11.41
CA LYS A 85 4.45 17.43 -12.20
C LYS A 85 3.63 18.68 -12.57
N ASN A 86 2.31 18.61 -12.50
CA ASN A 86 1.40 19.72 -12.79
C ASN A 86 0.87 20.40 -11.53
N GLY A 87 1.33 19.97 -10.34
CA GLY A 87 0.93 20.52 -9.05
C GLY A 87 -0.40 19.95 -8.50
N PHE A 88 -1.01 18.96 -9.17
CA PHE A 88 -2.22 18.31 -8.65
C PHE A 88 -1.88 17.39 -7.48
N LYS A 89 -2.73 17.41 -6.45
CA LYS A 89 -2.61 16.51 -5.31
C LYS A 89 -2.85 15.06 -5.75
N VAL A 90 -1.88 14.18 -5.47
CA VAL A 90 -1.96 12.75 -5.75
C VAL A 90 -1.80 11.94 -4.48
N PRO A 91 -2.49 10.79 -4.34
CA PRO A 91 -2.31 9.90 -3.20
C PRO A 91 -0.85 9.48 -3.07
N GLN A 92 -0.35 9.49 -1.84
CA GLN A 92 1.00 9.03 -1.57
C GLN A 92 1.03 7.51 -1.47
N ILE A 93 1.95 6.87 -2.18
CA ILE A 93 2.17 5.43 -2.05
C ILE A 93 2.78 5.18 -0.68
N ILE A 94 2.21 4.20 0.05
CA ILE A 94 2.72 3.70 1.33
C ILE A 94 3.57 2.45 1.08
N TYR A 95 3.02 1.49 0.32
CA TYR A 95 3.70 0.25 -0.02
C TYR A 95 3.36 -0.18 -1.44
N ARG A 96 4.34 -0.73 -2.14
CA ARG A 96 4.16 -1.38 -3.44
C ARG A 96 4.98 -2.66 -3.48
N GLY A 97 4.33 -3.77 -3.80
CA GLY A 97 5.02 -5.07 -3.85
C GLY A 97 4.08 -6.26 -3.75
N GLU A 98 4.63 -7.36 -3.28
CA GLU A 98 3.91 -8.61 -3.09
C GLU A 98 3.14 -8.61 -1.77
N TRP A 99 1.91 -9.13 -1.84
CA TRP A 99 0.97 -9.22 -0.74
C TRP A 99 0.50 -10.65 -0.52
N LYS A 100 0.24 -10.99 0.73
CA LYS A 100 -0.42 -12.23 1.10
C LYS A 100 -1.40 -11.99 2.24
N PHE A 101 -2.69 -12.31 1.99
CA PHE A 101 -3.76 -12.12 2.98
C PHE A 101 -3.81 -10.72 3.59
N ASN A 102 -3.72 -9.66 2.77
CA ASN A 102 -3.66 -8.25 3.16
C ASN A 102 -2.38 -7.79 3.88
N TYR A 103 -1.32 -8.60 3.89
CA TYR A 103 -0.03 -8.20 4.47
C TYR A 103 1.06 -8.16 3.42
N PRO A 104 1.93 -7.14 3.40
CA PRO A 104 3.20 -7.17 2.69
C PRO A 104 3.97 -8.46 2.94
N ASN A 105 4.24 -9.21 1.88
CA ASN A 105 4.85 -10.54 1.98
C ASN A 105 5.52 -10.92 0.66
N GLY A 106 6.84 -10.96 0.63
CA GLY A 106 7.65 -11.10 -0.57
C GLY A 106 8.44 -9.84 -0.86
N LYS A 107 8.69 -9.54 -2.13
CA LYS A 107 9.44 -8.34 -2.52
C LYS A 107 8.55 -7.11 -2.57
N GLY A 108 9.07 -6.00 -2.06
CA GLY A 108 8.33 -4.74 -2.10
C GLY A 108 9.08 -3.56 -1.54
N ILE A 109 8.50 -2.38 -1.75
CA ILE A 109 9.05 -1.09 -1.34
C ILE A 109 8.04 -0.40 -0.44
N ASN A 110 8.47 -0.05 0.77
CA ASN A 110 7.73 0.80 1.68
C ASN A 110 8.21 2.25 1.52
N TYR A 111 7.27 3.19 1.52
CA TYR A 111 7.53 4.62 1.39
C TYR A 111 7.01 5.36 2.63
N TYR A 112 7.84 6.20 3.21
CA TYR A 112 7.46 7.10 4.28
C TYR A 112 7.60 8.55 3.81
N GLU A 113 6.52 9.32 3.85
CA GLU A 113 6.47 10.73 3.40
C GLU A 113 7.03 10.95 1.98
N GLY A 114 6.82 9.97 1.07
CA GLY A 114 7.35 10.02 -0.30
C GLY A 114 8.81 9.63 -0.43
N ILE A 115 9.45 9.29 0.68
CA ILE A 115 10.84 8.82 0.74
C ILE A 115 10.82 7.29 0.80
N MET A 116 11.65 6.64 -0.01
CA MET A 116 11.85 5.21 0.09
C MET A 116 12.49 4.88 1.43
N VAL A 117 11.81 4.07 2.22
CA VAL A 117 12.33 3.65 3.54
C VAL A 117 12.96 2.27 3.46
N CYS A 118 12.33 1.32 2.77
CA CYS A 118 12.85 -0.03 2.64
C CYS A 118 12.46 -0.65 1.31
N ASP A 119 13.47 -0.98 0.50
CA ASP A 119 13.34 -1.81 -0.70
C ASP A 119 13.94 -3.19 -0.41
N GLY A 120 13.11 -4.23 -0.37
CA GLY A 120 13.61 -5.55 -0.02
C GLY A 120 12.55 -6.60 0.21
N ASN A 121 12.86 -7.54 1.10
CA ASN A 121 12.00 -8.65 1.41
C ASN A 121 11.16 -8.40 2.66
N TRP A 122 9.88 -8.78 2.57
CA TRP A 122 8.87 -8.57 3.59
C TRP A 122 8.24 -9.90 4.02
N LYS A 123 7.84 -9.99 5.26
CA LYS A 123 7.06 -11.09 5.81
C LYS A 123 6.11 -10.55 6.88
N ASN A 124 4.80 -10.77 6.67
CA ASN A 124 3.77 -10.34 7.60
C ASN A 124 3.91 -8.86 8.00
N ASN A 125 4.01 -7.98 7.01
CA ASN A 125 4.15 -6.53 7.17
C ASN A 125 5.44 -6.07 7.88
N ARG A 126 6.51 -6.89 7.84
CA ARG A 126 7.81 -6.53 8.44
C ARG A 126 8.94 -6.86 7.49
N ALA A 127 9.97 -6.02 7.46
CA ALA A 127 11.20 -6.32 6.73
C ALA A 127 11.81 -7.63 7.23
N ASN A 128 12.09 -8.56 6.33
CA ASN A 128 12.55 -9.90 6.66
C ASN A 128 13.41 -10.51 5.53
N GLY A 129 14.71 -10.43 5.65
CA GLY A 129 15.69 -10.77 4.63
C GLY A 129 16.53 -9.56 4.24
N GLU A 130 17.06 -9.54 3.02
CA GLU A 130 17.77 -8.35 2.53
C GLU A 130 16.80 -7.18 2.36
N CYS A 131 17.21 -6.02 2.86
CA CYS A 131 16.54 -4.76 2.63
C CYS A 131 17.57 -3.64 2.51
N THR A 132 17.32 -2.73 1.57
CA THR A 132 18.05 -1.47 1.39
C THR A 132 17.17 -0.34 1.88
N ILE A 133 17.66 0.40 2.88
CA ILE A 133 17.00 1.62 3.37
C ILE A 133 17.71 2.81 2.75
N GLN A 134 16.92 3.72 2.18
CA GLN A 134 17.41 4.96 1.63
C GLN A 134 16.75 6.14 2.34
N PHE A 135 17.56 7.10 2.79
CA PHE A 135 17.15 8.33 3.46
C PHE A 135 17.42 9.53 2.57
N TYR A 136 16.38 10.31 2.26
CA TYR A 136 16.50 11.58 1.50
C TYR A 136 17.39 11.49 0.23
N GLY A 137 17.43 10.30 -0.38
CA GLY A 137 18.16 10.07 -1.62
C GLY A 137 19.69 10.01 -1.52
N LYS A 138 20.27 10.09 -0.31
CA LYS A 138 21.73 10.18 -0.14
C LYS A 138 22.31 9.11 0.78
N ASP A 139 21.66 8.86 1.91
CA ASP A 139 22.17 7.92 2.92
C ASP A 139 21.52 6.57 2.74
N ILE A 140 22.32 5.52 2.69
CA ILE A 140 21.86 4.17 2.36
C ILE A 140 22.42 3.20 3.39
N ILE A 141 21.54 2.35 3.94
CA ILE A 141 21.93 1.17 4.70
C ILE A 141 21.43 -0.06 3.96
N LYS A 142 22.34 -0.96 3.59
CA LYS A 142 22.00 -2.30 3.14
C LYS A 142 22.25 -3.30 4.27
N GLY A 143 21.28 -4.17 4.55
CA GLY A 143 21.41 -5.12 5.66
C GLY A 143 20.49 -6.33 5.53
N ILE A 144 20.65 -7.23 6.52
CA ILE A 144 19.76 -8.37 6.73
C ILE A 144 18.85 -8.04 7.89
N TRP A 145 17.57 -8.21 7.67
CA TRP A 145 16.51 -7.90 8.63
C TRP A 145 15.78 -9.17 9.06
N ARG A 146 15.30 -9.18 10.28
CA ARG A 146 14.42 -10.24 10.80
C ARG A 146 13.33 -9.61 11.67
N ASN A 147 12.07 -9.82 11.26
CA ASN A 147 10.89 -9.27 11.94
C ASN A 147 11.01 -7.75 12.21
N GLY A 148 11.47 -6.98 11.22
CA GLY A 148 11.62 -5.53 11.30
C GLY A 148 12.87 -5.05 12.07
N LYS A 149 13.78 -5.93 12.48
CA LYS A 149 15.02 -5.56 13.17
C LYS A 149 16.24 -5.82 12.29
N LEU A 150 17.16 -4.87 12.21
CA LEU A 150 18.45 -5.05 11.55
C LEU A 150 19.29 -6.05 12.33
N ILE A 151 19.64 -7.17 11.70
CA ILE A 151 20.45 -8.25 12.29
C ILE A 151 21.91 -8.12 11.88
N LYS A 152 22.15 -7.73 10.63
CA LYS A 152 23.49 -7.57 10.07
C LYS A 152 23.51 -6.41 9.08
N LYS A 153 24.38 -5.43 9.33
CA LYS A 153 24.69 -4.37 8.36
C LYS A 153 25.68 -4.95 7.33
N ILE A 154 25.38 -4.80 6.05
CA ILE A 154 26.24 -5.24 4.93
C ILE A 154 27.05 -4.07 4.42
N SER A 155 26.42 -2.92 4.18
CA SER A 155 27.08 -1.71 3.73
C SER A 155 26.31 -0.47 4.20
N GLU A 156 27.05 0.66 4.24
CA GLU A 156 26.54 1.96 4.63
C GLU A 156 27.18 3.03 3.75
N ILE A 157 26.39 4.00 3.32
CA ILE A 157 26.84 5.18 2.56
C ILE A 157 26.23 6.41 3.22
N GLY A 158 27.06 7.45 3.45
CA GLY A 158 26.63 8.68 4.13
C GLY A 158 26.71 8.58 5.65
N ASN A 159 25.88 9.35 6.35
CA ASN A 159 25.75 9.32 7.82
C ASN A 159 24.30 9.06 8.25
N PRO A 160 23.82 7.81 8.09
CA PRO A 160 22.43 7.48 8.40
C PRO A 160 22.11 7.48 9.90
N GLU A 161 23.10 7.47 10.79
CA GLU A 161 22.87 7.49 12.25
C GLU A 161 22.13 8.76 12.70
N ALA A 162 22.26 9.86 11.97
CA ALA A 162 21.51 11.08 12.24
C ALA A 162 19.99 10.92 12.09
N TYR A 163 19.53 9.91 11.34
CA TYR A 163 18.11 9.70 11.00
C TYR A 163 17.51 8.45 11.68
N THR A 164 18.34 7.57 12.25
CA THR A 164 17.92 6.22 12.67
C THR A 164 17.12 6.17 13.95
N ARG A 165 17.16 7.17 14.81
CA ARG A 165 16.48 7.11 16.13
C ARG A 165 14.97 6.95 16.06
N ASN A 166 14.33 7.41 14.97
CA ASN A 166 12.86 7.39 14.84
C ASN A 166 12.32 6.43 13.76
N LEU A 167 13.16 5.89 12.89
CA LEU A 167 12.71 5.13 11.71
C LEU A 167 12.71 3.60 11.91
N PHE A 168 13.53 3.07 12.80
CA PHE A 168 13.57 1.63 13.06
C PHE A 168 12.31 1.07 13.74
N SER A 169 11.42 1.92 14.22
CA SER A 169 10.11 1.52 14.74
C SER A 169 9.05 1.37 13.66
N LEU A 170 9.33 1.78 12.42
CA LEU A 170 8.38 1.81 11.30
C LEU A 170 8.56 0.65 10.31
N ILE A 171 9.61 -0.15 10.48
CA ILE A 171 9.99 -1.26 9.61
C ILE A 171 9.81 -2.59 10.37
#